data_495abb2f6684dfcb41903db7cd172a01
#
_entry.id   495abb2f6684dfcb41903db7cd172a01
#
_cell.length_a   1.000
_cell.length_b   1.000
_cell.length_c   1.000
_cell.angle_alpha   90.00
_cell.angle_beta   90.00
_cell.angle_gamma   90.00
#
_symmetry.space_group_name_H-M   'P 1'
#
loop_
_entity.id
_entity.type
_entity.pdbx_description
1 polymer ?
#
loop_
_entity_poly.entity_id
_entity_poly.type
_entity_poly.pdbx_seq_one_letter_code
_entity_poly.pdbx_strand_id
1 'polypeptide(L)'
;LDGANTRTKVFAVSDYDVDDVVTLGRRGRVIGASYATEKRYVRYFDPVMDELATALAGALPGRPPINIAGASSDENELLVIAASDTDPGMLYMFDQTAKSLSPLLPIREETVGRQLASMKAVTYTAADGTRVPAYLTLPPGSDGKNLPAVVMPHGGPSARDEWGFDWLVQFFAARGYAVLQPNFRGSAGYGANWFGENGFQNWRTAISDVNDAGRWLIAEGIADASKLSTVGWSYGGYAALQSQVLDPSLYKAVVAIAPVTDLRRLREEDREFSSYSLIAKQLGDGPHLVEGSPTQNVARFASPVLIVHGDADQNVNVEQGRRMNEALVKAGKTVEYIEFDDLAHDLDDSAARKEMLVKIDQFLAASLRN
;
A
#
# COMPACT_ATOMS: atom_id res chain seq x y z
N LEU A 1 5.08 -32.36 12.36
CA LEU A 1 5.42 -32.59 13.78
C LEU A 1 5.54 -34.10 13.97
N ASP A 2 6.70 -34.60 14.33
CA ASP A 2 6.81 -35.94 14.87
C ASP A 2 6.19 -35.98 16.27
N GLY A 3 5.95 -37.15 16.83
CA GLY A 3 5.37 -37.29 18.16
C GLY A 3 6.19 -36.68 19.30
N ALA A 4 7.37 -36.12 19.03
CA ALA A 4 8.27 -35.43 19.96
C ALA A 4 8.18 -33.89 19.87
N ASN A 5 7.24 -33.33 19.10
CA ASN A 5 7.12 -31.88 18.83
C ASN A 5 8.41 -31.23 18.29
N THR A 6 9.23 -31.97 17.59
CA THR A 6 10.46 -31.45 16.97
C THR A 6 10.10 -30.50 15.83
N ARG A 7 10.65 -29.29 15.86
CA ARG A 7 10.47 -28.29 14.78
C ARG A 7 11.69 -28.35 13.87
N THR A 8 11.46 -28.59 12.59
CA THR A 8 12.49 -28.53 11.56
C THR A 8 12.25 -27.31 10.70
N LYS A 9 13.30 -26.47 10.56
CA LYS A 9 13.26 -25.34 9.65
C LYS A 9 13.32 -25.84 8.20
N VAL A 10 12.29 -25.55 7.40
CA VAL A 10 12.19 -25.93 5.98
C VAL A 10 12.80 -24.89 5.07
N PHE A 11 12.50 -23.61 5.33
CA PHE A 11 12.96 -22.50 4.52
C PHE A 11 13.12 -21.23 5.35
N ALA A 12 14.02 -20.35 4.95
CA ALA A 12 14.17 -18.99 5.47
C ALA A 12 14.94 -18.15 4.45
N VAL A 13 14.70 -16.85 4.47
CA VAL A 13 15.42 -15.84 3.69
C VAL A 13 16.14 -14.92 4.68
N SER A 14 17.34 -14.46 4.32
CA SER A 14 18.01 -13.44 5.14
C SER A 14 17.37 -12.07 4.89
N ASP A 15 17.18 -11.29 5.97
CA ASP A 15 16.71 -9.91 5.95
C ASP A 15 15.25 -9.68 5.49
N TYR A 16 14.51 -10.76 5.17
CA TYR A 16 13.12 -10.70 4.76
C TYR A 16 12.30 -11.80 5.43
N ASP A 17 11.02 -11.55 5.60
CA ASP A 17 10.09 -12.52 6.14
C ASP A 17 9.59 -13.47 5.04
N VAL A 18 9.45 -14.76 5.37
CA VAL A 18 8.62 -15.69 4.60
C VAL A 18 7.19 -15.44 5.05
N ASP A 19 6.36 -14.94 4.17
CA ASP A 19 5.07 -14.36 4.50
C ASP A 19 3.87 -15.24 4.17
N ASP A 20 4.05 -16.24 3.28
CA ASP A 20 2.97 -17.16 2.96
C ASP A 20 3.47 -18.56 2.59
N VAL A 21 2.57 -19.55 2.75
CA VAL A 21 2.76 -20.94 2.33
C VAL A 21 1.93 -21.19 1.08
N VAL A 22 2.62 -21.38 -0.05
CA VAL A 22 1.99 -21.61 -1.35
C VAL A 22 1.42 -23.02 -1.41
N THR A 23 0.12 -23.12 -1.63
CA THR A 23 -0.60 -24.40 -1.69
C THR A 23 -1.25 -24.60 -3.05
N LEU A 24 -1.49 -25.87 -3.42
CA LEU A 24 -2.12 -26.26 -4.67
C LEU A 24 -3.22 -27.27 -4.44
N GLY A 25 -4.25 -27.18 -5.28
CA GLY A 25 -5.35 -28.14 -5.35
C GLY A 25 -6.28 -28.09 -4.12
N ARG A 26 -7.36 -28.88 -4.18
CA ARG A 26 -8.44 -28.91 -3.17
C ARG A 26 -7.97 -29.33 -1.79
N ARG A 27 -6.90 -30.10 -1.70
CA ARG A 27 -6.35 -30.62 -0.44
C ARG A 27 -5.35 -29.68 0.20
N GLY A 28 -5.05 -28.53 -0.43
CA GLY A 28 -4.08 -27.58 0.06
C GLY A 28 -2.67 -28.18 0.16
N ARG A 29 -2.25 -28.96 -0.85
CA ARG A 29 -0.89 -29.51 -0.89
C ARG A 29 0.13 -28.39 -0.92
N VAL A 30 0.99 -28.33 0.07
CA VAL A 30 2.07 -27.35 0.12
C VAL A 30 3.04 -27.57 -1.01
N ILE A 31 3.22 -26.59 -1.87
CA ILE A 31 4.14 -26.63 -3.03
C ILE A 31 5.30 -25.66 -2.92
N GLY A 32 5.24 -24.70 -1.98
CA GLY A 32 6.28 -23.69 -1.83
C GLY A 32 6.03 -22.75 -0.69
N ALA A 33 6.84 -21.72 -0.64
CA ALA A 33 6.66 -20.56 0.26
C ALA A 33 6.97 -19.28 -0.50
N SER A 34 6.30 -18.18 -0.15
CA SER A 34 6.53 -16.88 -0.75
C SER A 34 7.23 -15.90 0.18
N TYR A 35 7.89 -14.93 -0.41
CA TYR A 35 8.52 -13.79 0.26
C TYR A 35 8.69 -12.65 -0.72
N ALA A 36 8.79 -11.44 -0.23
CA ALA A 36 9.04 -10.27 -1.07
C ALA A 36 10.33 -9.57 -0.66
N THR A 37 11.20 -9.32 -1.65
CA THR A 37 12.34 -8.42 -1.54
C THR A 37 12.01 -7.12 -2.27
N GLU A 38 12.69 -6.79 -3.38
CA GLU A 38 12.23 -5.76 -4.32
C GLU A 38 11.02 -6.21 -5.14
N LYS A 39 10.88 -7.51 -5.36
CA LYS A 39 9.73 -8.17 -5.99
C LYS A 39 9.31 -9.37 -5.16
N ARG A 40 8.11 -9.86 -5.41
CA ARG A 40 7.63 -11.11 -4.80
C ARG A 40 8.25 -12.32 -5.51
N TYR A 41 8.66 -13.29 -4.71
CA TYR A 41 9.21 -14.55 -5.16
C TYR A 41 8.47 -15.71 -4.50
N VAL A 42 8.39 -16.82 -5.25
CA VAL A 42 7.95 -18.11 -4.73
C VAL A 42 9.13 -19.08 -4.77
N ARG A 43 9.46 -19.65 -3.62
CA ARG A 43 10.36 -20.79 -3.55
C ARG A 43 9.54 -22.06 -3.62
N TYR A 44 9.48 -22.69 -4.79
CA TYR A 44 8.81 -23.98 -4.92
C TYR A 44 9.64 -25.08 -4.26
N PHE A 45 8.99 -25.94 -3.48
CA PHE A 45 9.57 -27.16 -2.91
C PHE A 45 9.36 -28.36 -3.83
N ASP A 46 8.41 -28.22 -4.76
CA ASP A 46 8.09 -29.18 -5.80
C ASP A 46 8.86 -28.79 -7.08
N PRO A 47 9.86 -29.58 -7.54
CA PRO A 47 10.66 -29.25 -8.72
C PRO A 47 9.82 -29.12 -10.00
N VAL A 48 8.72 -29.89 -10.11
CA VAL A 48 7.82 -29.82 -11.28
C VAL A 48 7.15 -28.47 -11.36
N MET A 49 6.74 -27.90 -10.21
CA MET A 49 6.13 -26.57 -10.14
C MET A 49 7.15 -25.46 -10.42
N ASP A 50 8.38 -25.61 -9.99
CA ASP A 50 9.46 -24.64 -10.26
C ASP A 50 9.80 -24.58 -11.77
N GLU A 51 9.96 -25.74 -12.39
CA GLU A 51 10.18 -25.85 -13.85
C GLU A 51 8.98 -25.27 -14.63
N LEU A 52 7.77 -25.60 -14.21
CA LEU A 52 6.55 -25.12 -14.84
C LEU A 52 6.41 -23.60 -14.76
N ALA A 53 6.59 -23.01 -13.59
CA ALA A 53 6.50 -21.56 -13.42
C ALA A 53 7.54 -20.82 -14.29
N THR A 54 8.77 -21.38 -14.35
CA THR A 54 9.83 -20.86 -15.22
C THR A 54 9.48 -20.96 -16.70
N ALA A 55 8.93 -22.10 -17.14
CA ALA A 55 8.52 -22.32 -18.52
C ALA A 55 7.36 -21.39 -18.93
N LEU A 56 6.35 -21.24 -18.06
CA LEU A 56 5.21 -20.36 -18.30
C LEU A 56 5.64 -18.89 -18.41
N ALA A 57 6.50 -18.42 -17.48
CA ALA A 57 7.06 -17.08 -17.57
C ALA A 57 7.84 -16.88 -18.89
N GLY A 58 8.63 -17.88 -19.28
CA GLY A 58 9.40 -17.85 -20.53
C GLY A 58 8.56 -17.84 -21.81
N ALA A 59 7.34 -18.39 -21.76
CA ALA A 59 6.41 -18.45 -22.88
C ALA A 59 5.65 -17.14 -23.12
N LEU A 60 5.62 -16.24 -22.12
CA LEU A 60 4.87 -14.99 -22.18
C LEU A 60 5.78 -13.79 -22.49
N PRO A 61 5.26 -12.78 -23.26
CA PRO A 61 6.00 -11.56 -23.53
C PRO A 61 6.42 -10.84 -22.23
N GLY A 62 7.66 -10.36 -22.18
CA GLY A 62 8.18 -9.64 -21.03
C GLY A 62 8.56 -10.53 -19.84
N ARG A 63 8.32 -11.83 -19.92
CA ARG A 63 8.59 -12.81 -18.85
C ARG A 63 8.01 -12.37 -17.49
N PRO A 64 6.69 -12.15 -17.41
CA PRO A 64 6.07 -11.67 -16.20
C PRO A 64 6.17 -12.68 -15.06
N PRO A 65 6.13 -12.25 -13.80
CA PRO A 65 5.88 -13.13 -12.68
C PRO A 65 4.63 -13.98 -12.89
N ILE A 66 4.72 -15.25 -12.53
CA ILE A 66 3.63 -16.22 -12.64
C ILE A 66 3.11 -16.54 -11.25
N ASN A 67 1.79 -16.40 -11.07
CA ASN A 67 1.08 -16.87 -9.90
C ASN A 67 0.13 -17.99 -10.28
N ILE A 68 0.26 -19.16 -9.64
CA ILE A 68 -0.68 -20.27 -9.78
C ILE A 68 -1.81 -20.04 -8.77
N ALA A 69 -2.94 -19.50 -9.24
CA ALA A 69 -4.06 -19.07 -8.41
C ALA A 69 -5.02 -20.22 -8.05
N GLY A 70 -4.95 -21.35 -8.76
CA GLY A 70 -5.82 -22.50 -8.50
C GLY A 70 -5.50 -23.69 -9.37
N ALA A 71 -6.17 -24.81 -9.08
CA ALA A 71 -6.06 -26.03 -9.87
C ALA A 71 -7.38 -26.83 -9.86
N SER A 72 -7.58 -27.66 -10.91
CA SER A 72 -8.60 -28.70 -10.95
C SER A 72 -8.35 -29.75 -9.87
N SER A 73 -9.35 -30.62 -9.62
CA SER A 73 -9.27 -31.64 -8.54
C SER A 73 -8.15 -32.66 -8.75
N ASP A 74 -7.77 -32.91 -9.99
CA ASP A 74 -6.69 -33.79 -10.41
C ASP A 74 -5.38 -33.03 -10.68
N GLU A 75 -5.39 -31.72 -10.45
CA GLU A 75 -4.29 -30.78 -10.70
C GLU A 75 -3.84 -30.73 -12.18
N ASN A 76 -4.61 -31.27 -13.13
CA ASN A 76 -4.26 -31.24 -14.54
C ASN A 76 -4.49 -29.88 -15.19
N GLU A 77 -5.50 -29.14 -14.74
CA GLU A 77 -5.76 -27.78 -15.19
C GLU A 77 -5.36 -26.78 -14.10
N LEU A 78 -4.55 -25.81 -14.45
CA LEU A 78 -4.08 -24.78 -13.54
C LEU A 78 -4.62 -23.41 -13.98
N LEU A 79 -5.13 -22.64 -13.00
CA LEU A 79 -5.46 -21.25 -13.19
C LEU A 79 -4.23 -20.41 -12.91
N VAL A 80 -3.77 -19.67 -13.91
CA VAL A 80 -2.50 -18.94 -13.88
C VAL A 80 -2.76 -17.46 -14.09
N ILE A 81 -2.16 -16.61 -13.25
CA ILE A 81 -2.14 -15.16 -13.42
C ILE A 81 -0.71 -14.75 -13.80
N ALA A 82 -0.60 -14.01 -14.88
CA ALA A 82 0.64 -13.36 -15.29
C ALA A 82 0.43 -11.85 -15.25
N ALA A 83 1.19 -11.12 -14.43
CA ALA A 83 1.03 -9.69 -14.18
C ALA A 83 2.38 -9.00 -14.02
N SER A 84 2.41 -7.67 -14.19
CA SER A 84 3.59 -6.85 -13.94
C SER A 84 3.20 -5.48 -13.36
N ASP A 85 4.14 -4.58 -13.21
CA ASP A 85 3.89 -3.20 -12.80
C ASP A 85 3.13 -2.39 -13.86
N THR A 86 3.27 -2.75 -15.13
CA THR A 86 2.62 -2.10 -16.28
C THR A 86 1.52 -2.95 -16.92
N ASP A 87 1.14 -4.05 -16.29
CA ASP A 87 0.07 -4.93 -16.72
C ASP A 87 -0.64 -5.50 -15.47
N PRO A 88 -1.91 -5.13 -15.21
CA PRO A 88 -2.65 -5.67 -14.07
C PRO A 88 -2.83 -7.19 -14.12
N GLY A 89 -2.63 -7.79 -15.28
CA GLY A 89 -2.56 -9.22 -15.50
C GLY A 89 -3.61 -9.78 -16.44
N MET A 90 -3.28 -10.95 -16.94
CA MET A 90 -4.12 -11.84 -17.72
C MET A 90 -4.30 -13.15 -16.97
N LEU A 91 -5.52 -13.63 -16.91
CA LEU A 91 -5.87 -14.94 -16.40
C LEU A 91 -5.77 -15.95 -17.53
N TYR A 92 -5.08 -17.06 -17.26
CA TYR A 92 -4.89 -18.15 -18.19
C TYR A 92 -5.35 -19.48 -17.60
N MET A 93 -5.80 -20.39 -18.47
CA MET A 93 -5.92 -21.81 -18.15
C MET A 93 -4.72 -22.55 -18.77
N PHE A 94 -3.99 -23.28 -17.94
CA PHE A 94 -2.92 -24.15 -18.38
C PHE A 94 -3.32 -25.62 -18.24
N ASP A 95 -3.35 -26.35 -19.35
CA ASP A 95 -3.56 -27.80 -19.37
C ASP A 95 -2.20 -28.50 -19.33
N GLN A 96 -1.93 -29.24 -18.25
CA GLN A 96 -0.67 -29.93 -18.03
C GLN A 96 -0.48 -31.12 -18.96
N THR A 97 -1.55 -31.77 -19.40
CA THR A 97 -1.49 -32.91 -20.33
C THR A 97 -1.23 -32.44 -21.76
N ALA A 98 -1.99 -31.44 -22.23
CA ALA A 98 -1.86 -30.88 -23.56
C ALA A 98 -0.66 -29.95 -23.71
N LYS A 99 -0.05 -29.50 -22.58
CA LYS A 99 1.01 -28.48 -22.53
C LYS A 99 0.58 -27.17 -23.22
N SER A 100 -0.68 -26.79 -23.05
CA SER A 100 -1.27 -25.62 -23.69
C SER A 100 -1.67 -24.55 -22.66
N LEU A 101 -1.35 -23.30 -22.97
CA LEU A 101 -1.73 -22.11 -22.19
C LEU A 101 -2.74 -21.29 -22.98
N SER A 102 -3.96 -21.18 -22.47
CA SER A 102 -5.07 -20.47 -23.12
C SER A 102 -5.45 -19.23 -22.34
N PRO A 103 -5.46 -18.02 -22.94
CA PRO A 103 -5.93 -16.84 -22.26
C PRO A 103 -7.45 -16.92 -22.00
N LEU A 104 -7.88 -16.52 -20.80
CA LEU A 104 -9.29 -16.48 -20.42
C LEU A 104 -9.82 -15.03 -20.46
N LEU A 105 -9.29 -14.17 -19.63
CA LEU A 105 -9.72 -12.78 -19.54
C LEU A 105 -8.64 -11.90 -18.89
N PRO A 106 -8.58 -10.61 -19.24
CA PRO A 106 -7.75 -9.65 -18.55
C PRO A 106 -8.32 -9.35 -17.16
N ILE A 107 -7.44 -9.13 -16.18
CA ILE A 107 -7.84 -8.74 -14.81
C ILE A 107 -8.52 -7.37 -14.80
N ARG A 108 -8.10 -6.45 -15.70
CA ARG A 108 -8.71 -5.12 -15.89
C ARG A 108 -8.76 -4.79 -17.38
N GLU A 109 -9.92 -4.99 -17.98
CA GLU A 109 -10.14 -4.79 -19.41
C GLU A 109 -9.86 -3.35 -19.85
N GLU A 110 -10.17 -2.37 -19.01
CA GLU A 110 -10.04 -0.94 -19.31
C GLU A 110 -8.56 -0.50 -19.46
N THR A 111 -7.61 -1.30 -19.04
CA THR A 111 -6.17 -1.00 -19.16
C THR A 111 -5.54 -1.58 -20.41
N VAL A 112 -6.25 -2.46 -21.13
CA VAL A 112 -5.72 -3.12 -22.33
C VAL A 112 -5.35 -2.07 -23.39
N GLY A 113 -4.10 -2.13 -23.88
CA GLY A 113 -3.58 -1.22 -24.89
C GLY A 113 -3.23 0.19 -24.38
N ARG A 114 -3.32 0.46 -23.10
CA ARG A 114 -2.88 1.73 -22.49
C ARG A 114 -1.39 1.67 -22.11
N GLN A 115 -0.71 2.79 -22.27
CA GLN A 115 0.64 2.95 -21.75
C GLN A 115 0.56 3.24 -20.24
N LEU A 116 1.04 2.31 -19.44
CA LEU A 116 1.12 2.43 -17.99
C LEU A 116 2.54 2.80 -17.54
N ALA A 117 2.64 3.35 -16.34
CA ALA A 117 3.90 3.80 -15.75
C ALA A 117 4.66 2.63 -15.10
N SER A 118 5.95 2.53 -15.37
CA SER A 118 6.79 1.50 -14.73
C SER A 118 7.17 1.88 -13.31
N MET A 119 7.18 0.88 -12.41
CA MET A 119 7.55 1.01 -11.01
C MET A 119 8.99 0.52 -10.80
N LYS A 120 9.78 1.30 -10.07
CA LYS A 120 11.17 0.98 -9.72
C LYS A 120 11.32 0.86 -8.22
N ALA A 121 11.95 -0.22 -7.74
CA ALA A 121 12.45 -0.29 -6.37
C ALA A 121 13.58 0.74 -6.19
N VAL A 122 13.48 1.53 -5.15
CA VAL A 122 14.48 2.53 -4.74
C VAL A 122 14.73 2.44 -3.23
N THR A 123 15.80 3.05 -2.78
CA THR A 123 16.09 3.20 -1.35
C THR A 123 16.53 4.62 -1.10
N TYR A 124 15.92 5.29 -0.14
CA TYR A 124 16.37 6.59 0.32
C TYR A 124 16.96 6.50 1.73
N THR A 125 17.71 7.51 2.13
CA THR A 125 18.29 7.59 3.46
C THR A 125 17.47 8.57 4.31
N ALA A 126 16.90 8.08 5.40
CA ALA A 126 16.20 8.90 6.39
C ALA A 126 17.19 9.82 7.14
N ALA A 127 16.69 10.84 7.81
CA ALA A 127 17.52 11.84 8.50
C ALA A 127 18.44 11.22 9.60
N ASP A 128 18.07 10.08 10.15
CA ASP A 128 18.88 9.34 11.14
C ASP A 128 19.89 8.36 10.50
N GLY A 129 20.01 8.35 9.17
CA GLY A 129 20.91 7.47 8.42
C GLY A 129 20.32 6.11 8.04
N THR A 130 19.08 5.80 8.44
CA THR A 130 18.42 4.54 8.10
C THR A 130 18.11 4.49 6.60
N ARG A 131 18.39 3.36 5.97
CA ARG A 131 18.03 3.13 4.56
C ARG A 131 16.61 2.58 4.47
N VAL A 132 15.70 3.37 3.90
CA VAL A 132 14.28 3.03 3.79
C VAL A 132 13.96 2.56 2.37
N PRO A 133 13.45 1.31 2.21
CA PRO A 133 12.99 0.82 0.91
C PRO A 133 11.74 1.56 0.45
N ALA A 134 11.61 1.77 -0.86
CA ALA A 134 10.44 2.40 -1.46
C ALA A 134 10.26 1.99 -2.91
N TYR A 135 9.11 2.34 -3.50
CA TYR A 135 8.86 2.20 -4.92
C TYR A 135 8.58 3.56 -5.54
N LEU A 136 9.29 3.87 -6.62
CA LEU A 136 9.14 5.08 -7.40
C LEU A 136 8.46 4.78 -8.74
N THR A 137 7.37 5.49 -9.02
CA THR A 137 6.69 5.46 -10.31
C THR A 137 6.69 6.86 -10.90
N LEU A 138 7.22 7.00 -12.12
CA LEU A 138 7.28 8.27 -12.83
C LEU A 138 6.24 8.30 -13.96
N PRO A 139 5.69 9.48 -14.30
CA PRO A 139 4.77 9.63 -15.44
C PRO A 139 5.39 9.10 -16.73
N PRO A 140 4.64 8.34 -17.54
CA PRO A 140 5.16 7.85 -18.81
C PRO A 140 5.65 8.99 -19.72
N GLY A 141 6.87 8.86 -20.25
CA GLY A 141 7.46 9.85 -21.16
C GLY A 141 8.00 11.12 -20.48
N SER A 142 7.92 11.24 -19.14
CA SER A 142 8.56 12.35 -18.42
C SER A 142 10.07 12.17 -18.33
N ASP A 143 10.79 13.27 -18.16
CA ASP A 143 12.23 13.26 -17.87
C ASP A 143 12.54 12.99 -16.38
N GLY A 144 11.50 12.86 -15.56
CA GLY A 144 11.59 12.58 -14.12
C GLY A 144 12.08 13.74 -13.28
N LYS A 145 11.98 14.98 -13.76
CA LYS A 145 12.51 16.16 -13.07
C LYS A 145 11.43 17.22 -12.81
N ASN A 146 11.51 17.82 -11.63
CA ASN A 146 10.69 18.95 -11.20
C ASN A 146 9.19 18.74 -11.42
N LEU A 147 8.73 17.52 -11.13
CA LEU A 147 7.35 17.07 -11.30
C LEU A 147 6.49 17.44 -10.08
N PRO A 148 5.19 17.61 -10.24
CA PRO A 148 4.30 17.44 -9.10
C PRO A 148 4.46 16.02 -8.57
N ALA A 149 4.41 15.85 -7.24
CA ALA A 149 4.71 14.56 -6.65
C ALA A 149 3.76 14.21 -5.50
N VAL A 150 3.56 12.90 -5.34
CA VAL A 150 2.78 12.29 -4.27
C VAL A 150 3.68 11.34 -3.48
N VAL A 151 3.80 11.54 -2.18
CA VAL A 151 4.26 10.50 -1.27
C VAL A 151 3.04 9.72 -0.81
N MET A 152 3.03 8.41 -1.06
CA MET A 152 1.87 7.56 -0.83
C MET A 152 2.22 6.43 0.16
N PRO A 153 2.12 6.69 1.49
CA PRO A 153 2.32 5.67 2.50
C PRO A 153 1.19 4.63 2.46
N HIS A 154 1.55 3.35 2.59
CA HIS A 154 0.60 2.24 2.61
C HIS A 154 -0.24 2.18 3.90
N GLY A 155 -1.35 1.45 3.83
CA GLY A 155 -2.19 1.11 4.98
C GLY A 155 -1.54 0.10 5.93
N GLY A 156 -2.26 -0.33 6.93
CA GLY A 156 -1.79 -1.32 7.90
C GLY A 156 -1.78 -0.82 9.34
N PRO A 157 -0.63 -0.47 9.97
CA PRO A 157 0.75 -0.31 9.48
C PRO A 157 1.50 -1.60 9.16
N SER A 158 1.02 -2.74 9.66
CA SER A 158 1.64 -4.07 9.50
C SER A 158 1.40 -4.65 8.09
N ALA A 159 1.63 -3.84 7.06
CA ALA A 159 1.58 -4.19 5.65
C ALA A 159 2.84 -3.65 4.95
N ARG A 160 2.89 -3.74 3.65
CA ARG A 160 3.93 -3.16 2.81
C ARG A 160 3.43 -2.90 1.41
N ASP A 161 4.06 -1.96 0.72
CA ASP A 161 3.98 -1.90 -0.74
C ASP A 161 4.91 -2.92 -1.38
N GLU A 162 4.52 -3.40 -2.55
CA GLU A 162 5.29 -4.35 -3.36
C GLU A 162 5.35 -3.89 -4.82
N TRP A 163 6.37 -4.35 -5.51
CA TRP A 163 6.46 -4.13 -6.95
C TRP A 163 5.32 -4.85 -7.68
N GLY A 164 4.56 -4.10 -8.47
CA GLY A 164 3.45 -4.63 -9.24
C GLY A 164 2.51 -3.53 -9.71
N PHE A 165 1.39 -3.92 -10.30
CA PHE A 165 0.36 -2.98 -10.71
C PHE A 165 -0.41 -2.46 -9.50
N ASP A 166 -0.41 -1.13 -9.35
CA ASP A 166 -1.24 -0.41 -8.39
C ASP A 166 -2.10 0.62 -9.13
N TRP A 167 -3.40 0.46 -9.08
CA TRP A 167 -4.34 1.30 -9.82
C TRP A 167 -4.33 2.76 -9.38
N LEU A 168 -4.10 3.03 -8.07
CA LEU A 168 -4.07 4.39 -7.54
C LEU A 168 -2.77 5.09 -7.91
N VAL A 169 -1.64 4.39 -7.87
CA VAL A 169 -0.34 4.86 -8.37
C VAL A 169 -0.43 5.17 -9.87
N GLN A 170 -1.03 4.28 -10.65
CA GLN A 170 -1.21 4.48 -12.09
C GLN A 170 -2.10 5.68 -12.41
N PHE A 171 -3.12 5.92 -11.58
CA PHE A 171 -3.95 7.12 -11.70
C PHE A 171 -3.11 8.40 -11.56
N PHE A 172 -2.31 8.51 -10.50
CA PHE A 172 -1.47 9.69 -10.29
C PHE A 172 -0.39 9.84 -11.37
N ALA A 173 0.26 8.75 -11.75
CA ALA A 173 1.26 8.79 -12.82
C ALA A 173 0.65 9.24 -14.16
N ALA A 174 -0.55 8.78 -14.51
CA ALA A 174 -1.28 9.23 -15.69
C ALA A 174 -1.70 10.72 -15.64
N ARG A 175 -1.75 11.31 -14.44
CA ARG A 175 -2.00 12.75 -14.21
C ARG A 175 -0.72 13.59 -14.16
N GLY A 176 0.43 12.99 -14.38
CA GLY A 176 1.73 13.66 -14.43
C GLY A 176 2.43 13.76 -13.08
N TYR A 177 1.99 13.05 -12.04
CA TYR A 177 2.65 13.04 -10.74
C TYR A 177 3.73 11.95 -10.69
N ALA A 178 4.89 12.28 -10.14
CA ALA A 178 5.78 11.26 -9.59
C ALA A 178 5.17 10.70 -8.30
N VAL A 179 5.18 9.38 -8.13
CA VAL A 179 4.63 8.71 -6.93
C VAL A 179 5.75 7.95 -6.24
N LEU A 180 5.91 8.17 -4.93
CA LEU A 180 6.83 7.43 -4.08
C LEU A 180 6.06 6.73 -2.97
N GLN A 181 6.16 5.40 -2.94
CA GLN A 181 5.54 4.51 -1.93
C GLN A 181 6.62 4.04 -0.95
N PRO A 182 6.78 4.69 0.23
CA PRO A 182 7.78 4.29 1.21
C PRO A 182 7.32 3.08 2.03
N ASN A 183 8.18 2.07 2.17
CA ASN A 183 8.04 1.03 3.18
C ASN A 183 8.74 1.48 4.48
N PHE A 184 8.11 2.42 5.17
CA PHE A 184 8.59 3.04 6.40
C PHE A 184 8.81 2.02 7.53
N ARG A 185 9.59 2.37 8.56
CA ARG A 185 9.78 1.51 9.73
C ARG A 185 8.44 1.19 10.41
N GLY A 186 8.20 -0.08 10.69
CA GLY A 186 6.91 -0.64 11.10
C GLY A 186 6.21 -1.44 10.00
N SER A 187 6.65 -1.34 8.73
CA SER A 187 6.14 -2.17 7.63
C SER A 187 6.51 -3.64 7.82
N ALA A 188 5.67 -4.54 7.30
CA ALA A 188 5.91 -5.99 7.33
C ALA A 188 6.92 -6.42 6.26
N GLY A 189 7.45 -7.64 6.38
CA GLY A 189 8.26 -8.29 5.36
C GLY A 189 9.76 -7.97 5.39
N TYR A 190 10.21 -7.07 6.26
CA TYR A 190 11.61 -6.65 6.41
C TYR A 190 12.26 -7.14 7.70
N GLY A 191 11.71 -8.20 8.28
CA GLY A 191 12.20 -8.81 9.52
C GLY A 191 11.71 -8.13 10.79
N ALA A 192 11.89 -8.85 11.91
CA ALA A 192 11.33 -8.47 13.21
C ALA A 192 11.79 -7.11 13.72
N ASN A 193 13.03 -6.71 13.43
CA ASN A 193 13.56 -5.41 13.89
C ASN A 193 12.86 -4.24 13.20
N TRP A 194 12.62 -4.35 11.89
CA TRP A 194 11.90 -3.35 11.12
C TRP A 194 10.43 -3.25 11.54
N PHE A 195 9.78 -4.40 11.65
CA PHE A 195 8.40 -4.52 12.10
C PHE A 195 8.19 -4.04 13.54
N GLY A 196 9.19 -4.28 14.42
CA GLY A 196 9.15 -3.91 15.83
C GLY A 196 9.07 -2.41 16.10
N GLU A 197 9.40 -1.57 15.11
CA GLU A 197 9.28 -0.11 15.20
C GLU A 197 7.82 0.37 15.23
N ASN A 198 6.85 -0.50 15.07
CA ASN A 198 5.40 -0.30 15.20
C ASN A 198 4.92 1.14 14.93
N GLY A 199 4.29 1.34 13.78
CA GLY A 199 3.89 2.65 13.28
C GLY A 199 2.92 3.46 14.14
N PHE A 200 2.32 2.90 15.19
CA PHE A 200 1.49 3.64 16.13
C PHE A 200 2.26 4.09 17.39
N GLN A 201 2.96 3.18 18.06
CA GLN A 201 3.71 3.51 19.28
C GLN A 201 4.94 4.38 18.96
N ASN A 202 5.66 4.02 17.90
CA ASN A 202 6.81 4.76 17.39
C ASN A 202 6.43 5.64 16.18
N TRP A 203 5.23 6.24 16.22
CA TRP A 203 4.70 7.03 15.11
C TRP A 203 5.69 8.09 14.60
N ARG A 204 6.50 8.68 15.48
CA ARG A 204 7.47 9.70 15.07
C ARG A 204 8.50 9.13 14.10
N THR A 205 8.98 7.92 14.35
CA THR A 205 9.92 7.23 13.45
C THR A 205 9.25 6.94 12.10
N ALA A 206 8.09 6.31 12.10
CA ALA A 206 7.36 5.97 10.89
C ALA A 206 7.00 7.22 10.05
N ILE A 207 6.48 8.27 10.69
CA ILE A 207 6.10 9.51 10.00
C ILE A 207 7.34 10.32 9.57
N SER A 208 8.45 10.25 10.32
CA SER A 208 9.72 10.84 9.86
C SER A 208 10.21 10.18 8.58
N ASP A 209 10.14 8.84 8.48
CA ASP A 209 10.49 8.13 7.25
C ASP A 209 9.61 8.57 6.08
N VAL A 210 8.29 8.72 6.28
CA VAL A 210 7.37 9.22 5.26
C VAL A 210 7.72 10.66 4.83
N ASN A 211 8.08 11.53 5.79
CA ASN A 211 8.48 12.90 5.46
C ASN A 211 9.85 12.96 4.77
N ASP A 212 10.77 12.07 5.15
CA ASP A 212 12.08 11.98 4.51
C ASP A 212 11.98 11.45 3.06
N ALA A 213 10.97 10.63 2.75
CA ALA A 213 10.63 10.26 1.37
C ALA A 213 10.32 11.50 0.51
N GLY A 214 9.52 12.43 1.04
CA GLY A 214 9.23 13.70 0.36
C GLY A 214 10.47 14.58 0.18
N ARG A 215 11.30 14.70 1.22
CA ARG A 215 12.56 15.44 1.15
C ARG A 215 13.53 14.84 0.16
N TRP A 216 13.60 13.51 0.10
CA TRP A 216 14.42 12.79 -0.87
C TRP A 216 13.98 13.09 -2.32
N LEU A 217 12.68 13.07 -2.62
CA LEU A 217 12.17 13.43 -3.95
C LEU A 217 12.60 14.85 -4.37
N ILE A 218 12.58 15.80 -3.43
CA ILE A 218 13.04 17.18 -3.69
C ILE A 218 14.56 17.22 -3.91
N ALA A 219 15.34 16.55 -3.05
CA ALA A 219 16.80 16.53 -3.11
C ALA A 219 17.33 15.90 -4.40
N GLU A 220 16.67 14.84 -4.91
CA GLU A 220 16.98 14.20 -6.20
C GLU A 220 16.52 15.04 -7.41
N GLY A 221 15.85 16.16 -7.19
CA GLY A 221 15.30 17.01 -8.25
C GLY A 221 14.13 16.40 -9.02
N ILE A 222 13.53 15.33 -8.46
CA ILE A 222 12.35 14.67 -9.03
C ILE A 222 11.11 15.52 -8.78
N ALA A 223 10.91 15.96 -7.53
CA ALA A 223 9.75 16.75 -7.15
C ALA A 223 10.02 18.24 -7.12
N ASP A 224 9.05 19.03 -7.61
CA ASP A 224 8.91 20.45 -7.31
C ASP A 224 8.44 20.59 -5.85
N ALA A 225 9.26 21.23 -5.00
CA ALA A 225 8.96 21.44 -3.59
C ALA A 225 7.65 22.23 -3.34
N SER A 226 7.21 23.03 -4.31
CA SER A 226 5.93 23.75 -4.26
C SER A 226 4.73 22.89 -4.66
N LYS A 227 4.97 21.70 -5.21
CA LYS A 227 3.95 20.77 -5.72
C LYS A 227 4.05 19.37 -5.13
N LEU A 228 4.58 19.27 -3.91
CA LEU A 228 4.66 18.00 -3.18
C LEU A 228 3.40 17.82 -2.34
N SER A 229 2.75 16.67 -2.48
CA SER A 229 1.57 16.26 -1.73
C SER A 229 1.76 14.89 -1.08
N THR A 230 0.87 14.55 -0.15
CA THR A 230 0.78 13.21 0.42
C THR A 230 -0.63 12.68 0.30
N VAL A 231 -0.78 11.42 -0.08
CA VAL A 231 -2.05 10.73 -0.25
C VAL A 231 -1.95 9.36 0.41
N GLY A 232 -2.90 9.00 1.24
CA GLY A 232 -2.87 7.68 1.87
C GLY A 232 -4.25 7.15 2.23
N TRP A 233 -4.34 5.82 2.37
CA TRP A 233 -5.55 5.10 2.72
C TRP A 233 -5.38 4.41 4.07
N SER A 234 -6.42 4.42 4.93
CA SER A 234 -6.38 3.74 6.23
C SER A 234 -5.26 4.27 7.13
N TYR A 235 -4.33 3.42 7.58
CA TYR A 235 -3.11 3.88 8.24
C TYR A 235 -2.31 4.84 7.35
N GLY A 236 -2.25 4.64 6.04
CA GLY A 236 -1.63 5.60 5.11
C GLY A 236 -2.28 6.98 5.16
N GLY A 237 -3.61 7.03 5.32
CA GLY A 237 -4.36 8.27 5.56
C GLY A 237 -3.99 8.92 6.89
N TYR A 238 -3.82 8.13 7.95
CA TYR A 238 -3.25 8.57 9.22
C TYR A 238 -1.85 9.16 9.02
N ALA A 239 -0.98 8.44 8.31
CA ALA A 239 0.39 8.89 8.06
C ALA A 239 0.43 10.20 7.26
N ALA A 240 -0.45 10.36 6.26
CA ALA A 240 -0.59 11.60 5.50
C ALA A 240 -1.01 12.79 6.40
N LEU A 241 -2.00 12.61 7.27
CA LEU A 241 -2.43 13.63 8.22
C LEU A 241 -1.36 13.92 9.29
N GLN A 242 -0.77 12.88 9.86
CA GLN A 242 0.23 13.02 10.92
C GLN A 242 1.54 13.64 10.41
N SER A 243 1.82 13.53 9.10
CA SER A 243 2.92 14.23 8.43
C SER A 243 2.81 15.75 8.59
N GLN A 244 1.61 16.32 8.52
CA GLN A 244 1.37 17.75 8.78
C GLN A 244 1.61 18.13 10.24
N VAL A 245 1.32 17.21 11.17
CA VAL A 245 1.60 17.45 12.60
C VAL A 245 3.12 17.49 12.83
N LEU A 246 3.87 16.63 12.16
CA LEU A 246 5.33 16.53 12.34
C LEU A 246 6.08 17.64 11.60
N ASP A 247 5.74 17.91 10.34
CA ASP A 247 6.31 18.96 9.50
C ASP A 247 5.22 19.67 8.67
N PRO A 248 4.63 20.75 9.20
CA PRO A 248 3.54 21.47 8.54
C PRO A 248 3.92 22.13 7.20
N SER A 249 5.20 22.30 6.93
CA SER A 249 5.69 23.06 5.76
C SER A 249 5.97 22.18 4.54
N LEU A 250 6.14 20.87 4.75
CA LEU A 250 6.65 19.97 3.72
C LEU A 250 5.65 19.77 2.57
N TYR A 251 4.48 19.22 2.91
CA TYR A 251 3.45 18.91 1.91
C TYR A 251 2.51 20.10 1.70
N LYS A 252 2.15 20.38 0.44
CA LYS A 252 1.26 21.50 0.06
C LYS A 252 -0.20 21.10 -0.01
N ALA A 253 -0.49 19.80 -0.02
CA ALA A 253 -1.83 19.24 0.03
C ALA A 253 -1.78 17.85 0.70
N VAL A 254 -2.84 17.50 1.41
CA VAL A 254 -3.00 16.20 2.09
C VAL A 254 -4.31 15.57 1.66
N VAL A 255 -4.27 14.32 1.23
CA VAL A 255 -5.46 13.51 0.96
C VAL A 255 -5.44 12.30 1.88
N ALA A 256 -6.51 12.11 2.64
CA ALA A 256 -6.65 11.01 3.59
C ALA A 256 -7.94 10.23 3.31
N ILE A 257 -7.80 8.98 2.89
CA ILE A 257 -8.93 8.10 2.55
C ILE A 257 -9.12 7.11 3.69
N ALA A 258 -10.34 7.04 4.24
CA ALA A 258 -10.70 6.19 5.37
C ALA A 258 -9.67 6.23 6.52
N PRO A 259 -9.24 7.43 6.97
CA PRO A 259 -8.08 7.58 7.84
C PRO A 259 -8.38 7.26 9.30
N VAL A 260 -7.43 6.66 10.00
CA VAL A 260 -7.34 6.75 11.46
C VAL A 260 -6.92 8.19 11.81
N THR A 261 -7.57 8.82 12.81
CA THR A 261 -7.33 10.22 13.17
C THR A 261 -7.17 10.46 14.66
N ASP A 262 -7.70 9.55 15.49
CA ASP A 262 -7.57 9.57 16.95
C ASP A 262 -7.28 8.16 17.48
N LEU A 263 -6.08 7.94 18.01
CA LEU A 263 -5.61 6.63 18.46
C LEU A 263 -6.33 6.14 19.73
N ARG A 264 -6.75 7.08 20.61
CA ARG A 264 -7.54 6.69 21.79
C ARG A 264 -8.90 6.17 21.38
N ARG A 265 -9.53 6.87 20.43
CA ARG A 265 -10.83 6.51 19.93
C ARG A 265 -10.78 5.18 19.16
N LEU A 266 -9.78 4.99 18.31
CA LEU A 266 -9.57 3.71 17.62
C LEU A 266 -9.56 2.54 18.62
N ARG A 267 -8.81 2.70 19.71
CA ARG A 267 -8.76 1.69 20.76
C ARG A 267 -10.11 1.45 21.47
N GLU A 268 -10.95 2.48 21.59
CA GLU A 268 -12.28 2.37 22.21
C GLU A 268 -13.27 1.71 21.27
N GLU A 269 -13.23 2.04 19.99
CA GLU A 269 -14.09 1.51 18.94
C GLU A 269 -13.87 0.01 18.71
N ASP A 270 -12.62 -0.44 18.83
CA ASP A 270 -12.27 -1.86 18.64
C ASP A 270 -12.64 -2.79 19.81
N ARG A 271 -13.13 -2.26 20.95
CA ARG A 271 -13.42 -3.07 22.15
C ARG A 271 -14.43 -4.18 21.92
N GLU A 272 -15.33 -4.03 20.97
CA GLU A 272 -16.37 -5.00 20.65
C GLU A 272 -15.93 -6.06 19.63
N PHE A 273 -14.74 -5.89 19.03
CA PHE A 273 -14.22 -6.82 18.05
C PHE A 273 -13.30 -7.87 18.66
N SER A 274 -13.29 -9.07 18.07
CA SER A 274 -12.42 -10.18 18.50
C SER A 274 -10.93 -9.87 18.37
N SER A 275 -10.56 -8.91 17.51
CA SER A 275 -9.20 -8.39 17.29
C SER A 275 -8.72 -7.41 18.35
N TYR A 276 -9.58 -7.00 19.30
CA TYR A 276 -9.26 -5.94 20.28
C TYR A 276 -7.93 -6.15 21.00
N SER A 277 -7.63 -7.38 21.44
CA SER A 277 -6.38 -7.64 22.18
C SER A 277 -5.12 -7.37 21.31
N LEU A 278 -5.21 -7.63 20.02
CA LEU A 278 -4.12 -7.37 19.07
C LEU A 278 -3.97 -5.87 18.82
N ILE A 279 -5.07 -5.18 18.55
CA ILE A 279 -5.09 -3.72 18.31
C ILE A 279 -4.67 -2.95 19.56
N ALA A 280 -5.18 -3.33 20.73
CA ALA A 280 -4.76 -2.73 21.99
C ALA A 280 -3.25 -2.90 22.26
N LYS A 281 -2.69 -4.06 21.88
CA LYS A 281 -1.24 -4.29 21.97
C LYS A 281 -0.45 -3.45 20.96
N GLN A 282 -0.95 -3.29 19.75
CA GLN A 282 -0.31 -2.45 18.72
C GLN A 282 -0.35 -0.97 19.10
N LEU A 283 -1.47 -0.49 19.60
CA LEU A 283 -1.63 0.90 20.04
C LEU A 283 -0.87 1.18 21.33
N GLY A 284 -0.81 0.22 22.25
CA GLY A 284 -0.21 0.41 23.57
C GLY A 284 -0.94 1.44 24.44
N ASP A 285 -0.26 1.90 25.49
CA ASP A 285 -0.71 2.94 26.41
C ASP A 285 0.38 4.00 26.53
N GLY A 286 -0.01 5.30 26.53
CA GLY A 286 0.97 6.36 26.73
C GLY A 286 0.60 7.70 26.09
N PRO A 287 1.47 8.69 26.20
CA PRO A 287 1.24 10.04 25.66
C PRO A 287 1.15 10.06 24.12
N HIS A 288 1.73 9.08 23.45
CA HIS A 288 1.64 8.94 21.99
C HIS A 288 0.21 8.79 21.47
N LEU A 289 -0.73 8.30 22.30
CA LEU A 289 -2.16 8.25 21.95
C LEU A 289 -2.78 9.65 21.74
N VAL A 290 -2.17 10.70 22.28
CA VAL A 290 -2.57 12.10 22.04
C VAL A 290 -1.63 12.76 21.04
N GLU A 291 -0.32 12.65 21.25
CA GLU A 291 0.68 13.28 20.41
C GLU A 291 0.67 12.72 18.96
N GLY A 292 0.36 11.42 18.82
CA GLY A 292 0.22 10.72 17.57
C GLY A 292 -1.18 10.78 16.95
N SER A 293 -2.11 11.55 17.50
CA SER A 293 -3.48 11.68 16.96
C SER A 293 -3.63 12.98 16.19
N PRO A 294 -3.80 12.96 14.85
CA PRO A 294 -3.99 14.18 14.06
C PRO A 294 -5.13 15.06 14.56
N THR A 295 -6.26 14.49 14.97
CA THR A 295 -7.43 15.22 15.49
C THR A 295 -7.10 16.04 16.74
N GLN A 296 -6.19 15.56 17.58
CA GLN A 296 -5.75 16.27 18.79
C GLN A 296 -4.73 17.39 18.49
N ASN A 297 -4.19 17.43 17.27
CA ASN A 297 -3.09 18.30 16.88
C ASN A 297 -3.43 19.20 15.66
N VAL A 298 -4.70 19.45 15.38
CA VAL A 298 -5.18 20.22 14.21
C VAL A 298 -4.61 21.64 14.10
N ALA A 299 -4.21 22.24 15.23
CA ALA A 299 -3.60 23.56 15.23
C ALA A 299 -2.31 23.64 14.37
N ARG A 300 -1.61 22.51 14.22
CA ARG A 300 -0.38 22.42 13.43
C ARG A 300 -0.58 22.37 11.93
N PHE A 301 -1.79 22.06 11.46
CA PHE A 301 -2.06 21.96 10.03
C PHE A 301 -1.87 23.31 9.32
N ALA A 302 -1.09 23.30 8.23
CA ALA A 302 -0.80 24.48 7.41
C ALA A 302 -1.34 24.36 5.98
N SER A 303 -1.50 23.13 5.48
CA SER A 303 -1.92 22.86 4.10
C SER A 303 -3.38 22.38 4.05
N PRO A 304 -4.07 22.57 2.90
CA PRO A 304 -5.40 22.03 2.67
C PRO A 304 -5.46 20.51 2.84
N VAL A 305 -6.58 20.02 3.33
CA VAL A 305 -6.85 18.59 3.60
C VAL A 305 -8.10 18.16 2.86
N LEU A 306 -8.05 17.03 2.15
CA LEU A 306 -9.22 16.31 1.66
C LEU A 306 -9.36 15.01 2.45
N ILE A 307 -10.52 14.77 3.04
CA ILE A 307 -10.86 13.52 3.71
C ILE A 307 -11.97 12.83 2.94
N VAL A 308 -11.81 11.54 2.69
CA VAL A 308 -12.82 10.69 2.04
C VAL A 308 -13.11 9.49 2.94
N HIS A 309 -14.39 9.14 3.15
CA HIS A 309 -14.76 8.00 4.01
C HIS A 309 -16.05 7.33 3.50
N GLY A 310 -16.19 6.02 3.71
CA GLY A 310 -17.45 5.30 3.57
C GLY A 310 -18.15 5.19 4.94
N ASP A 311 -19.45 5.41 5.00
CA ASP A 311 -20.19 5.45 6.27
C ASP A 311 -20.42 4.05 6.89
N ALA A 312 -20.32 3.00 6.08
CA ALA A 312 -20.40 1.60 6.52
C ALA A 312 -19.02 0.96 6.81
N ASP A 313 -17.96 1.78 6.96
CA ASP A 313 -16.62 1.32 7.26
C ASP A 313 -16.53 0.69 8.66
N GLN A 314 -16.20 -0.61 8.71
CA GLN A 314 -16.02 -1.39 9.94
C GLN A 314 -14.55 -1.56 10.35
N ASN A 315 -13.60 -1.18 9.50
CA ASN A 315 -12.18 -1.24 9.81
C ASN A 315 -11.71 0.03 10.51
N VAL A 316 -12.17 1.17 10.01
CA VAL A 316 -11.96 2.49 10.62
C VAL A 316 -13.29 3.20 10.66
N ASN A 317 -13.88 3.31 11.84
CA ASN A 317 -15.20 3.92 11.99
C ASN A 317 -15.25 5.32 11.37
N VAL A 318 -16.30 5.61 10.58
CA VAL A 318 -16.50 6.89 9.88
C VAL A 318 -16.41 8.11 10.78
N GLU A 319 -16.71 7.95 12.08
CA GLU A 319 -16.55 8.99 13.08
C GLU A 319 -15.10 9.50 13.21
N GLN A 320 -14.10 8.72 12.83
CA GLN A 320 -12.71 9.17 12.74
C GLN A 320 -12.60 10.33 11.70
N GLY A 321 -13.17 10.15 10.51
CA GLY A 321 -13.20 11.17 9.46
C GLY A 321 -14.05 12.38 9.80
N ARG A 322 -15.27 12.15 10.30
CA ARG A 322 -16.23 13.23 10.70
C ARG A 322 -15.61 14.15 11.75
N ARG A 323 -15.05 13.59 12.83
CA ARG A 323 -14.41 14.36 13.91
C ARG A 323 -13.17 15.11 13.47
N MET A 324 -12.37 14.51 12.59
CA MET A 324 -11.21 15.19 12.02
C MET A 324 -11.65 16.41 11.19
N ASN A 325 -12.67 16.26 10.36
CA ASN A 325 -13.26 17.36 9.60
C ASN A 325 -13.79 18.48 10.53
N GLU A 326 -14.59 18.13 11.54
CA GLU A 326 -15.11 19.09 12.51
C GLU A 326 -13.99 19.85 13.23
N ALA A 327 -12.94 19.13 13.66
CA ALA A 327 -11.81 19.73 14.35
C ALA A 327 -11.02 20.70 13.46
N LEU A 328 -10.78 20.34 12.19
CA LEU A 328 -10.13 21.22 11.21
C LEU A 328 -10.97 22.47 10.92
N VAL A 329 -12.27 22.32 10.68
CA VAL A 329 -13.20 23.46 10.47
C VAL A 329 -13.19 24.39 11.69
N LYS A 330 -13.31 23.84 12.90
CA LYS A 330 -13.29 24.62 14.16
C LYS A 330 -11.97 25.36 14.36
N ALA A 331 -10.87 24.79 13.89
CA ALA A 331 -9.54 25.40 13.93
C ALA A 331 -9.28 26.41 12.80
N GLY A 332 -10.28 26.66 11.93
CA GLY A 332 -10.15 27.57 10.78
C GLY A 332 -9.21 27.07 9.69
N LYS A 333 -9.05 25.74 9.57
CA LYS A 333 -8.20 25.12 8.55
C LYS A 333 -8.99 24.82 7.28
N THR A 334 -8.33 24.83 6.14
CA THR A 334 -8.95 24.47 4.85
C THR A 334 -9.12 22.94 4.79
N VAL A 335 -10.38 22.48 4.73
CA VAL A 335 -10.70 21.06 4.63
C VAL A 335 -11.88 20.85 3.70
N GLU A 336 -11.82 19.79 2.90
CA GLU A 336 -12.94 19.19 2.16
C GLU A 336 -13.22 17.82 2.74
N TYR A 337 -14.50 17.46 2.88
CA TYR A 337 -14.92 16.15 3.40
C TYR A 337 -15.93 15.52 2.44
N ILE A 338 -15.69 14.26 2.08
CA ILE A 338 -16.57 13.48 1.23
C ILE A 338 -16.92 12.20 1.98
N GLU A 339 -18.20 11.93 2.11
CA GLU A 339 -18.71 10.70 2.69
C GLU A 339 -19.54 9.96 1.64
N PHE A 340 -19.32 8.67 1.51
CA PHE A 340 -20.08 7.80 0.63
C PHE A 340 -21.01 6.93 1.45
N ASP A 341 -22.30 6.97 1.12
CA ASP A 341 -23.34 6.19 1.77
C ASP A 341 -23.21 4.70 1.42
N ASP A 342 -23.47 3.83 2.40
CA ASP A 342 -23.48 2.36 2.28
C ASP A 342 -22.16 1.75 1.77
N LEU A 343 -21.03 2.44 1.89
CA LEU A 343 -19.72 1.90 1.47
C LEU A 343 -18.82 1.57 2.64
N ALA A 344 -18.19 0.40 2.53
CA ALA A 344 -17.20 -0.11 3.48
C ALA A 344 -15.80 0.52 3.24
N HIS A 345 -14.80 0.03 3.99
CA HIS A 345 -13.42 0.52 4.03
C HIS A 345 -12.75 0.67 2.67
N ASP A 346 -12.99 -0.28 1.77
CA ASP A 346 -12.34 -0.33 0.46
C ASP A 346 -13.06 0.49 -0.61
N LEU A 347 -14.22 1.09 -0.29
CA LEU A 347 -15.06 1.84 -1.23
C LEU A 347 -15.31 1.04 -2.53
N ASP A 348 -15.76 -0.21 -2.40
CA ASP A 348 -15.86 -1.20 -3.50
C ASP A 348 -17.04 -0.93 -4.44
N ASP A 349 -17.16 0.31 -4.90
CA ASP A 349 -18.09 0.74 -5.95
C ASP A 349 -17.35 1.56 -7.02
N SER A 350 -17.53 1.19 -8.28
CA SER A 350 -16.82 1.83 -9.39
C SER A 350 -17.21 3.29 -9.59
N ALA A 351 -18.48 3.66 -9.34
CA ALA A 351 -18.93 5.04 -9.48
C ALA A 351 -18.37 5.92 -8.35
N ALA A 352 -18.42 5.42 -7.11
CA ALA A 352 -17.85 6.10 -5.96
C ALA A 352 -16.32 6.27 -6.08
N ARG A 353 -15.59 5.22 -6.47
CA ARG A 353 -14.14 5.33 -6.75
C ARG A 353 -13.83 6.33 -7.84
N LYS A 354 -14.61 6.36 -8.93
CA LYS A 354 -14.45 7.34 -9.99
C LYS A 354 -14.70 8.76 -9.47
N GLU A 355 -15.76 8.97 -8.69
CA GLU A 355 -16.06 10.26 -8.07
C GLU A 355 -14.94 10.69 -7.13
N MET A 356 -14.48 9.81 -6.25
CA MET A 356 -13.33 10.04 -5.37
C MET A 356 -12.10 10.50 -6.16
N LEU A 357 -11.73 9.77 -7.22
CA LEU A 357 -10.56 10.12 -8.04
C LEU A 357 -10.70 11.47 -8.72
N VAL A 358 -11.89 11.81 -9.24
CA VAL A 358 -12.17 13.14 -9.83
C VAL A 358 -12.02 14.24 -8.78
N LYS A 359 -12.52 14.03 -7.59
CA LYS A 359 -12.42 14.99 -6.48
C LYS A 359 -10.97 15.17 -6.00
N ILE A 360 -10.21 14.09 -5.89
CA ILE A 360 -8.78 14.13 -5.56
C ILE A 360 -8.00 14.92 -6.62
N ASP A 361 -8.23 14.66 -7.91
CA ASP A 361 -7.58 15.38 -9.02
C ASP A 361 -7.88 16.89 -8.96
N GLN A 362 -9.15 17.26 -8.77
CA GLN A 362 -9.59 18.65 -8.63
C GLN A 362 -8.95 19.34 -7.43
N PHE A 363 -8.96 18.68 -6.27
CA PHE A 363 -8.39 19.18 -5.03
C PHE A 363 -6.87 19.40 -5.15
N LEU A 364 -6.13 18.42 -5.65
CA LEU A 364 -4.68 18.54 -5.85
C LEU A 364 -4.34 19.61 -6.90
N ALA A 365 -5.08 19.64 -8.01
CA ALA A 365 -4.89 20.66 -9.03
C ALA A 365 -5.15 22.08 -8.49
N ALA A 366 -6.11 22.28 -7.62
CA ALA A 366 -6.39 23.58 -6.99
C ALA A 366 -5.30 23.96 -5.96
N SER A 367 -4.87 22.99 -5.13
CA SER A 367 -3.93 23.21 -4.04
C SER A 367 -2.48 23.38 -4.48
N LEU A 368 -2.09 22.84 -5.64
CA LEU A 368 -0.71 22.84 -6.16
C LEU A 368 -0.48 23.81 -7.33
N ARG A 369 -1.42 24.70 -7.64
CA ARG A 369 -1.36 25.63 -8.77
C ARG A 369 -0.55 26.91 -8.54
N ASN A 370 0.05 27.11 -7.38
CA ASN A 370 0.79 28.34 -7.07
C ASN A 370 2.23 28.31 -7.54
#